data_be68f25b852d90980c27cedd7c9d52a9
#
_entry.id   be68f25b852d90980c27cedd7c9d52a9
#
_cell.length_a   1.000
_cell.length_b   1.000
_cell.length_c   1.000
_cell.angle_alpha   90.00
_cell.angle_beta   90.00
_cell.angle_gamma   90.00
#
_symmetry.space_group_name_H-M   'P 1'
#
loop_
_entity.id
_entity.type
_entity.pdbx_description
1 polymer ?
#
loop_
_entity_poly.entity_id
_entity_poly.type
_entity_poly.pdbx_seq_one_letter_code
_entity_poly.pdbx_strand_id
1 'polypeptide(L)'
;MNEQTKKVNKKKFIIMLTALLAIVITVLSSSYVIFNELEEQLQQNLEDVATQNALALHNKIHSNYELLQSLSKNMHDVTPDNITEKLRSFEIFLDEYDLKRFAYSFPDGTSYSTDGGVAELSYREFFQRGIKGKATITGILKDALEEHHDLVNVMTIPIFDNSGAVEGVFGLTYNSQNFNDALQIQSFDGQGYSCAINSDGQILIAMGNDILQLSENIFTDVLGVDQRNTEAVAKLQKQMAESTSDGGTFYLAEKNYYHCVPVKLMGGDVTWYMLTIIPADVLESRAAPVQHSLYLMAFIVSIFILIGVAFVIVLSREQKQIMLRYAYEDPLTKGANYASFCVEMNKKRDPQGYLVSMDITNFNNINIAAGKRQATG
;
A
#
# COMPACT_ATOMS: atom_id res chain seq x y z
N MET A 1 37.48 49.00 11.47
CA MET A 1 36.16 48.27 11.53
C MET A 1 36.19 47.46 12.81
N ASN A 2 35.38 47.89 13.79
CA ASN A 2 35.47 47.44 15.18
C ASN A 2 35.19 45.94 15.29
N GLU A 3 35.97 45.20 16.06
CA GLU A 3 35.81 43.76 16.32
C GLU A 3 34.40 43.38 16.78
N GLN A 4 33.72 44.30 17.45
CA GLN A 4 32.32 44.19 17.87
C GLN A 4 31.33 44.07 16.69
N THR A 5 31.51 44.84 15.60
CA THR A 5 30.63 44.79 14.42
C THR A 5 30.76 43.44 13.65
N LYS A 6 31.98 42.91 13.58
CA LYS A 6 32.24 41.57 13.03
C LYS A 6 31.59 40.48 13.89
N LYS A 7 31.62 40.60 15.21
CA LYS A 7 31.02 39.66 16.15
C LYS A 7 29.49 39.65 16.04
N VAL A 8 28.85 40.82 15.90
CA VAL A 8 27.40 40.95 15.77
C VAL A 8 26.90 40.35 14.45
N ASN A 9 27.58 40.62 13.33
CA ASN A 9 27.19 40.04 12.03
C ASN A 9 27.42 38.52 11.97
N LYS A 10 28.47 38.01 12.61
CA LYS A 10 28.70 36.57 12.76
C LYS A 10 27.60 35.91 13.58
N LYS A 11 27.13 36.55 14.65
CA LYS A 11 26.05 36.08 15.51
C LYS A 11 24.69 36.01 14.75
N LYS A 12 24.35 37.05 13.99
CA LYS A 12 23.15 37.08 13.13
C LYS A 12 23.20 36.01 12.05
N PHE A 13 24.36 35.82 11.42
CA PHE A 13 24.52 34.74 10.41
C PHE A 13 24.37 33.35 11.01
N ILE A 14 24.92 33.10 12.21
CA ILE A 14 24.78 31.81 12.90
C ILE A 14 23.32 31.56 13.27
N ILE A 15 22.59 32.56 13.81
CA ILE A 15 21.15 32.43 14.13
C ILE A 15 20.34 32.11 12.90
N MET A 16 20.62 32.75 11.76
CA MET A 16 19.93 32.48 10.51
C MET A 16 20.24 31.09 9.98
N LEU A 17 21.48 30.64 10.06
CA LEU A 17 21.89 29.28 9.63
C LEU A 17 21.24 28.19 10.50
N THR A 18 21.19 28.44 11.83
CA THR A 18 20.52 27.49 12.75
C THR A 18 18.99 27.40 12.52
N ALA A 19 18.36 28.55 12.25
CA ALA A 19 16.94 28.57 11.90
C ALA A 19 16.66 27.81 10.58
N LEU A 20 17.52 28.01 9.58
CA LEU A 20 17.49 27.29 8.31
C LEU A 20 17.61 25.78 8.52
N LEU A 21 18.61 25.36 9.29
CA LEU A 21 18.85 23.96 9.58
C LEU A 21 17.66 23.34 10.32
N ALA A 22 17.06 24.06 11.27
CA ALA A 22 15.88 23.61 11.99
C ALA A 22 14.68 23.37 11.04
N ILE A 23 14.44 24.28 10.10
CA ILE A 23 13.36 24.12 9.11
C ILE A 23 13.60 22.89 8.22
N VAL A 24 14.83 22.70 7.73
CA VAL A 24 15.18 21.52 6.90
C VAL A 24 14.97 20.22 7.69
N ILE A 25 15.42 20.18 8.94
CA ILE A 25 15.21 19.01 9.80
C ILE A 25 13.71 18.75 10.02
N THR A 26 12.90 19.78 10.26
CA THR A 26 11.48 19.66 10.44
C THR A 26 10.78 19.10 9.20
N VAL A 27 11.13 19.60 8.01
CA VAL A 27 10.58 19.11 6.74
C VAL A 27 10.95 17.64 6.49
N LEU A 28 12.21 17.27 6.71
CA LEU A 28 12.67 15.90 6.54
C LEU A 28 12.00 14.95 7.56
N SER A 29 11.89 15.36 8.81
CA SER A 29 11.22 14.61 9.85
C SER A 29 9.73 14.42 9.55
N SER A 30 9.03 15.47 9.11
CA SER A 30 7.62 15.38 8.70
C SER A 30 7.44 14.46 7.50
N SER A 31 8.32 14.53 6.51
CA SER A 31 8.27 13.63 5.34
C SER A 31 8.45 12.17 5.74
N TYR A 32 9.35 11.89 6.68
CA TYR A 32 9.57 10.54 7.20
C TYR A 32 8.35 9.99 7.95
N VAL A 33 7.74 10.82 8.82
CA VAL A 33 6.53 10.43 9.56
C VAL A 33 5.37 10.16 8.62
N ILE A 34 5.13 11.04 7.62
CA ILE A 34 4.04 10.86 6.65
C ILE A 34 4.26 9.60 5.79
N PHE A 35 5.52 9.31 5.43
CA PHE A 35 5.84 8.10 4.68
C PHE A 35 5.51 6.83 5.47
N ASN A 36 5.91 6.77 6.74
CA ASN A 36 5.60 5.62 7.59
C ASN A 36 4.09 5.46 7.84
N GLU A 37 3.38 6.57 8.07
CA GLU A 37 1.92 6.58 8.22
C GLU A 37 1.21 6.06 6.97
N LEU A 38 1.71 6.45 5.79
CA LEU A 38 1.15 6.00 4.52
C LEU A 38 1.38 4.49 4.31
N GLU A 39 2.55 3.98 4.65
CA GLU A 39 2.86 2.56 4.58
C GLU A 39 1.97 1.74 5.51
N GLU A 40 1.76 2.21 6.74
CA GLU A 40 0.86 1.59 7.71
C GLU A 40 -0.61 1.61 7.24
N GLN A 41 -1.09 2.72 6.68
CA GLN A 41 -2.43 2.82 6.10
C GLN A 41 -2.62 1.88 4.89
N LEU A 42 -1.60 1.75 4.04
CA LEU A 42 -1.66 0.81 2.91
C LEU A 42 -1.75 -0.64 3.41
N GLN A 43 -1.00 -0.99 4.44
CA GLN A 43 -1.06 -2.32 5.04
C GLN A 43 -2.43 -2.60 5.69
N GLN A 44 -2.99 -1.65 6.42
CA GLN A 44 -4.34 -1.75 6.98
C GLN A 44 -5.41 -1.91 5.88
N ASN A 45 -5.33 -1.14 4.81
CA ASN A 45 -6.24 -1.28 3.67
C ASN A 45 -6.14 -2.65 3.01
N LEU A 46 -4.94 -3.24 2.93
CA LEU A 46 -4.73 -4.61 2.46
C LEU A 46 -5.43 -5.64 3.33
N GLU A 47 -5.29 -5.51 4.64
CA GLU A 47 -5.93 -6.40 5.61
C GLU A 47 -7.45 -6.28 5.56
N ASP A 48 -7.98 -5.07 5.45
CA ASP A 48 -9.42 -4.82 5.32
C ASP A 48 -9.98 -5.46 4.04
N VAL A 49 -9.32 -5.29 2.91
CA VAL A 49 -9.72 -5.90 1.63
C VAL A 49 -9.64 -7.42 1.73
N ALA A 50 -8.57 -7.99 2.26
CA ALA A 50 -8.42 -9.42 2.44
C ALA A 50 -9.52 -10.00 3.35
N THR A 51 -9.86 -9.28 4.42
CA THR A 51 -10.94 -9.65 5.35
C THR A 51 -12.31 -9.59 4.69
N GLN A 52 -12.60 -8.55 3.90
CA GLN A 52 -13.83 -8.44 3.13
C GLN A 52 -13.98 -9.57 2.11
N ASN A 53 -12.88 -9.91 1.42
CA ASN A 53 -12.83 -11.00 0.48
C ASN A 53 -13.09 -12.35 1.18
N ALA A 54 -12.45 -12.57 2.32
CA ALA A 54 -12.66 -13.76 3.13
C ALA A 54 -14.13 -13.88 3.59
N LEU A 55 -14.73 -12.77 4.02
CA LEU A 55 -16.13 -12.74 4.45
C LEU A 55 -17.08 -13.00 3.28
N ALA A 56 -16.83 -12.44 2.10
CA ALA A 56 -17.63 -12.67 0.90
C ALA A 56 -17.62 -14.16 0.50
N LEU A 57 -16.43 -14.77 0.51
CA LEU A 57 -16.27 -16.20 0.24
C LEU A 57 -16.98 -17.05 1.31
N HIS A 58 -16.80 -16.72 2.59
CA HIS A 58 -17.49 -17.41 3.69
C HIS A 58 -19.00 -17.36 3.52
N ASN A 59 -19.57 -16.20 3.25
CA ASN A 59 -21.02 -16.03 3.07
C ASN A 59 -21.54 -16.82 1.85
N LYS A 60 -20.79 -16.84 0.75
CA LYS A 60 -21.15 -17.63 -0.44
C LYS A 60 -21.16 -19.13 -0.13
N ILE A 61 -20.12 -19.64 0.52
CA ILE A 61 -20.03 -21.04 0.93
C ILE A 61 -21.19 -21.39 1.90
N HIS A 62 -21.44 -20.54 2.87
CA HIS A 62 -22.49 -20.74 3.86
C HIS A 62 -23.89 -20.76 3.23
N SER A 63 -24.19 -19.79 2.36
CA SER A 63 -25.45 -19.74 1.61
C SER A 63 -25.69 -21.00 0.77
N ASN A 64 -24.64 -21.50 0.14
CA ASN A 64 -24.73 -22.73 -0.66
C ASN A 64 -24.92 -24.00 0.19
N TYR A 65 -24.29 -23.98 1.38
CA TYR A 65 -24.51 -25.07 2.35
C TYR A 65 -25.96 -25.09 2.86
N GLU A 66 -26.53 -23.92 3.17
CA GLU A 66 -27.95 -23.80 3.56
C GLU A 66 -28.90 -24.23 2.43
N LEU A 67 -28.56 -23.87 1.17
CA LEU A 67 -29.29 -24.34 0.01
C LEU A 67 -29.30 -25.88 -0.06
N LEU A 68 -28.11 -26.50 -0.01
CA LEU A 68 -28.02 -27.99 -0.01
C LEU A 68 -28.81 -28.60 1.13
N GLN A 69 -28.71 -28.07 2.36
CA GLN A 69 -29.48 -28.57 3.50
C GLN A 69 -31.01 -28.44 3.28
N SER A 70 -31.44 -27.34 2.67
CA SER A 70 -32.84 -27.12 2.38
C SER A 70 -33.36 -28.13 1.33
N LEU A 71 -32.59 -28.31 0.25
CA LEU A 71 -32.96 -29.24 -0.84
C LEU A 71 -32.81 -30.69 -0.42
N SER A 72 -31.91 -31.02 0.48
CA SER A 72 -31.71 -32.40 0.97
C SER A 72 -32.93 -33.00 1.63
N LYS A 73 -33.83 -32.18 2.18
CA LYS A 73 -35.08 -32.62 2.77
C LYS A 73 -35.98 -33.37 1.75
N ASN A 74 -35.79 -33.13 0.45
CA ASN A 74 -36.47 -33.77 -0.63
C ASN A 74 -35.71 -35.01 -1.20
N MET A 75 -34.52 -35.28 -0.65
CA MET A 75 -33.62 -36.34 -1.14
C MET A 75 -33.61 -37.58 -0.23
N HIS A 76 -34.71 -37.84 0.47
CA HIS A 76 -34.96 -39.10 1.17
C HIS A 76 -35.69 -40.10 0.27
N ASP A 77 -35.55 -41.38 0.54
CA ASP A 77 -36.15 -42.46 -0.23
C ASP A 77 -35.83 -42.42 -1.72
N VAL A 78 -34.55 -42.06 -2.02
CA VAL A 78 -34.03 -41.98 -3.38
C VAL A 78 -33.68 -43.39 -3.88
N THR A 79 -34.16 -43.71 -5.08
CA THR A 79 -33.83 -44.94 -5.78
C THR A 79 -33.32 -44.65 -7.18
N PRO A 80 -32.62 -45.60 -7.84
CA PRO A 80 -32.19 -45.42 -9.23
C PRO A 80 -33.33 -45.09 -10.21
N ASP A 81 -34.54 -45.47 -9.88
CA ASP A 81 -35.72 -45.25 -10.75
C ASP A 81 -36.30 -43.83 -10.61
N ASN A 82 -36.19 -43.20 -9.41
CA ASN A 82 -36.79 -41.88 -9.15
C ASN A 82 -35.79 -40.73 -9.08
N ILE A 83 -34.49 -41.01 -9.04
CA ILE A 83 -33.44 -40.00 -8.83
C ILE A 83 -33.46 -38.91 -9.91
N THR A 84 -33.62 -39.28 -11.18
CA THR A 84 -33.59 -38.32 -12.30
C THR A 84 -34.76 -37.34 -12.21
N GLU A 85 -35.94 -37.78 -11.80
CA GLU A 85 -37.09 -36.88 -11.61
C GLU A 85 -36.87 -35.93 -10.42
N LYS A 86 -36.38 -36.48 -9.31
CA LYS A 86 -36.05 -35.66 -8.12
C LYS A 86 -35.00 -34.57 -8.42
N LEU A 87 -33.92 -34.94 -9.10
CA LEU A 87 -32.87 -33.99 -9.48
C LEU A 87 -33.39 -32.93 -10.45
N ARG A 88 -34.22 -33.29 -11.42
CA ARG A 88 -34.80 -32.33 -12.37
C ARG A 88 -35.59 -31.23 -11.68
N SER A 89 -36.20 -31.50 -10.52
CA SER A 89 -36.91 -30.47 -9.76
C SER A 89 -36.02 -29.36 -9.23
N PHE A 90 -34.69 -29.55 -9.22
CA PHE A 90 -33.72 -28.58 -8.74
C PHE A 90 -33.09 -27.78 -9.88
N GLU A 91 -33.37 -28.06 -11.14
CA GLU A 91 -32.80 -27.32 -12.29
C GLU A 91 -33.08 -25.81 -12.21
N ILE A 92 -34.23 -25.41 -11.65
CA ILE A 92 -34.57 -23.99 -11.46
C ILE A 92 -33.57 -23.22 -10.61
N PHE A 93 -32.83 -23.88 -9.72
CA PHE A 93 -31.83 -23.26 -8.86
C PHE A 93 -30.45 -23.12 -9.53
N LEU A 94 -30.21 -23.78 -10.67
CA LEU A 94 -28.92 -23.74 -11.35
C LEU A 94 -28.58 -22.33 -11.80
N ASP A 95 -29.48 -21.67 -12.52
CA ASP A 95 -29.29 -20.32 -13.01
C ASP A 95 -29.29 -19.26 -11.86
N GLU A 96 -30.19 -19.46 -10.87
CA GLU A 96 -30.33 -18.52 -9.74
C GLU A 96 -29.05 -18.44 -8.87
N TYR A 97 -28.39 -19.60 -8.68
CA TYR A 97 -27.21 -19.71 -7.82
C TYR A 97 -25.88 -19.81 -8.59
N ASP A 98 -25.93 -19.72 -9.92
CA ASP A 98 -24.79 -19.88 -10.83
C ASP A 98 -24.08 -21.23 -10.63
N LEU A 99 -24.87 -22.30 -10.62
CA LEU A 99 -24.42 -23.67 -10.41
C LEU A 99 -24.31 -24.41 -11.73
N LYS A 100 -23.33 -25.29 -11.85
CA LYS A 100 -23.21 -26.18 -13.00
C LYS A 100 -24.24 -27.28 -12.92
N ARG A 101 -24.36 -27.96 -11.76
CA ARG A 101 -25.28 -29.06 -11.54
C ARG A 101 -25.50 -29.37 -10.06
N PHE A 102 -26.58 -30.11 -9.78
CA PHE A 102 -26.74 -30.90 -8.57
C PHE A 102 -26.49 -32.38 -8.90
N ALA A 103 -25.94 -33.12 -7.93
CA ALA A 103 -25.70 -34.54 -8.06
C ALA A 103 -26.04 -35.29 -6.77
N TYR A 104 -26.46 -36.53 -6.92
CA TYR A 104 -26.70 -37.48 -5.82
C TYR A 104 -25.87 -38.72 -6.07
N SER A 105 -25.10 -39.15 -5.08
CA SER A 105 -24.31 -40.36 -5.12
C SER A 105 -24.83 -41.39 -4.14
N PHE A 106 -25.14 -42.58 -4.64
CA PHE A 106 -25.52 -43.73 -3.83
C PHE A 106 -24.31 -44.26 -3.03
N PRO A 107 -24.55 -45.06 -1.98
CA PRO A 107 -23.48 -45.65 -1.16
C PRO A 107 -22.46 -46.50 -1.93
N ASP A 108 -22.83 -47.04 -3.07
CA ASP A 108 -21.95 -47.81 -3.95
C ASP A 108 -21.01 -46.94 -4.81
N GLY A 109 -21.16 -45.60 -4.77
CA GLY A 109 -20.40 -44.65 -5.55
C GLY A 109 -21.04 -44.24 -6.87
N THR A 110 -22.17 -44.87 -7.28
CA THR A 110 -22.89 -44.45 -8.48
C THR A 110 -23.55 -43.10 -8.27
N SER A 111 -23.20 -42.11 -9.08
CA SER A 111 -23.68 -40.74 -8.99
C SER A 111 -24.51 -40.37 -10.22
N TYR A 112 -25.61 -39.67 -9.98
CA TYR A 112 -26.51 -39.10 -10.99
C TYR A 112 -26.54 -37.59 -10.84
N SER A 113 -26.68 -36.87 -11.94
CA SER A 113 -26.68 -35.40 -11.96
C SER A 113 -27.84 -34.81 -12.75
N THR A 114 -28.16 -33.54 -12.49
CA THR A 114 -29.25 -32.79 -13.15
C THR A 114 -29.08 -32.74 -14.67
N ASP A 115 -27.84 -32.67 -15.17
CA ASP A 115 -27.52 -32.68 -16.62
C ASP A 115 -27.58 -34.07 -17.27
N GLY A 116 -28.03 -35.08 -16.50
CA GLY A 116 -28.17 -36.45 -17.00
C GLY A 116 -26.90 -37.27 -16.96
N GLY A 117 -25.78 -36.70 -16.46
CA GLY A 117 -24.53 -37.42 -16.29
C GLY A 117 -24.64 -38.54 -15.25
N VAL A 118 -23.96 -39.66 -15.51
CA VAL A 118 -23.81 -40.77 -14.57
C VAL A 118 -22.32 -41.12 -14.48
N ALA A 119 -21.80 -41.19 -13.28
CA ALA A 119 -20.38 -41.53 -13.06
C ALA A 119 -20.21 -42.36 -11.78
N GLU A 120 -19.11 -43.09 -11.71
CA GLU A 120 -18.64 -43.76 -10.50
C GLU A 120 -17.68 -42.83 -9.75
N LEU A 121 -17.99 -42.46 -8.50
CA LEU A 121 -17.27 -41.46 -7.69
C LEU A 121 -16.70 -42.03 -6.39
N SER A 122 -16.74 -43.36 -6.16
CA SER A 122 -16.24 -43.95 -4.90
C SER A 122 -14.79 -43.64 -4.58
N TYR A 123 -13.97 -43.41 -5.61
CA TYR A 123 -12.58 -43.06 -5.48
C TYR A 123 -12.33 -41.57 -5.09
N ARG A 124 -13.34 -40.72 -5.19
CA ARG A 124 -13.23 -39.29 -4.87
C ARG A 124 -13.23 -39.05 -3.35
N GLU A 125 -12.32 -38.24 -2.87
CA GLU A 125 -12.19 -37.93 -1.44
C GLU A 125 -13.46 -37.30 -0.86
N PHE A 126 -14.10 -36.37 -1.57
CA PHE A 126 -15.35 -35.77 -1.11
C PHE A 126 -16.48 -36.78 -0.92
N PHE A 127 -16.57 -37.79 -1.77
CA PHE A 127 -17.53 -38.89 -1.62
C PHE A 127 -17.17 -39.73 -0.39
N GLN A 128 -15.93 -40.16 -0.25
CA GLN A 128 -15.47 -40.95 0.89
C GLN A 128 -15.70 -40.25 2.24
N ARG A 129 -15.58 -38.93 2.26
CA ARG A 129 -15.91 -38.13 3.46
C ARG A 129 -17.41 -38.03 3.66
N GLY A 130 -18.18 -37.81 2.60
CA GLY A 130 -19.65 -37.79 2.62
C GLY A 130 -20.25 -39.05 3.18
N ILE A 131 -19.81 -40.25 2.76
CA ILE A 131 -20.27 -41.56 3.25
C ILE A 131 -19.91 -41.75 4.74
N LYS A 132 -18.88 -41.07 5.22
CA LYS A 132 -18.53 -41.05 6.67
C LYS A 132 -19.32 -39.99 7.47
N GLY A 133 -20.34 -39.38 6.88
CA GLY A 133 -21.22 -38.41 7.51
C GLY A 133 -20.64 -36.98 7.59
N LYS A 134 -19.64 -36.67 6.76
CA LYS A 134 -18.96 -35.33 6.78
C LYS A 134 -19.31 -34.51 5.56
N ALA A 135 -19.81 -33.30 5.78
CA ALA A 135 -19.95 -32.33 4.71
C ALA A 135 -18.55 -31.91 4.19
N THR A 136 -18.41 -31.65 2.90
CA THR A 136 -17.14 -31.35 2.26
C THR A 136 -17.33 -30.32 1.18
N ILE A 137 -16.37 -29.42 1.07
CA ILE A 137 -16.13 -28.61 -0.11
C ILE A 137 -14.74 -28.92 -0.65
N THR A 138 -14.64 -29.07 -1.97
CA THR A 138 -13.37 -29.45 -2.60
C THR A 138 -12.60 -28.24 -3.06
N GLY A 139 -11.30 -28.40 -3.27
CA GLY A 139 -10.53 -27.56 -4.15
C GLY A 139 -10.95 -27.73 -5.62
N ILE A 140 -10.14 -27.18 -6.52
CA ILE A 140 -10.34 -27.31 -7.95
C ILE A 140 -10.11 -28.77 -8.37
N LEU A 141 -11.09 -29.35 -9.02
CA LEU A 141 -11.06 -30.74 -9.51
C LEU A 141 -11.35 -30.76 -11.01
N LYS A 142 -10.86 -31.82 -11.69
CA LYS A 142 -11.33 -32.18 -13.03
C LYS A 142 -12.70 -32.79 -12.90
N ASP A 143 -13.64 -32.32 -13.70
CA ASP A 143 -15.00 -32.83 -13.74
C ASP A 143 -15.00 -34.32 -14.19
N ALA A 144 -15.63 -35.18 -13.43
CA ALA A 144 -15.70 -36.60 -13.72
C ALA A 144 -16.96 -36.98 -14.53
N LEU A 145 -17.93 -36.07 -14.65
CA LEU A 145 -19.22 -36.28 -15.31
C LEU A 145 -19.20 -35.75 -16.75
N GLU A 146 -18.14 -35.13 -17.22
CA GLU A 146 -17.98 -34.60 -18.56
C GLU A 146 -16.71 -35.08 -19.26
N GLU A 147 -16.78 -35.30 -20.56
CA GLU A 147 -15.64 -35.71 -21.37
C GLU A 147 -14.56 -34.67 -21.51
N HIS A 148 -14.90 -33.36 -21.41
CA HIS A 148 -13.96 -32.23 -21.56
C HIS A 148 -13.19 -31.93 -20.30
N HIS A 149 -13.52 -32.54 -19.16
CA HIS A 149 -12.84 -32.38 -17.87
C HIS A 149 -12.67 -30.93 -17.43
N ASP A 150 -13.74 -30.14 -17.54
CA ASP A 150 -13.75 -28.78 -17.00
C ASP A 150 -13.30 -28.76 -15.54
N LEU A 151 -12.74 -27.64 -15.14
CA LEU A 151 -12.35 -27.43 -13.75
C LEU A 151 -13.57 -27.04 -12.92
N VAL A 152 -13.81 -27.78 -11.84
CA VAL A 152 -14.98 -27.61 -10.98
C VAL A 152 -14.62 -27.64 -9.51
N ASN A 153 -15.46 -26.98 -8.71
CA ASN A 153 -15.50 -27.14 -7.27
C ASN A 153 -16.81 -27.86 -6.89
N VAL A 154 -16.74 -28.79 -5.96
CA VAL A 154 -17.89 -29.60 -5.52
C VAL A 154 -18.11 -29.38 -4.04
N MET A 155 -19.36 -29.13 -3.65
CA MET A 155 -19.79 -29.11 -2.26
C MET A 155 -20.75 -30.24 -2.03
N THR A 156 -20.54 -31.01 -0.97
CA THR A 156 -21.37 -32.19 -0.66
C THR A 156 -21.79 -32.22 0.80
N ILE A 157 -22.99 -32.79 1.02
CA ILE A 157 -23.50 -33.12 2.35
C ILE A 157 -23.94 -34.57 2.37
N PRO A 158 -23.82 -35.27 3.50
CA PRO A 158 -24.41 -36.59 3.69
C PRO A 158 -25.94 -36.49 3.83
N ILE A 159 -26.66 -37.44 3.27
CA ILE A 159 -28.06 -37.64 3.54
C ILE A 159 -28.17 -38.84 4.49
N PHE A 160 -28.90 -38.67 5.59
CA PHE A 160 -29.09 -39.71 6.60
C PHE A 160 -30.46 -40.28 6.52
N ASP A 161 -30.57 -41.62 6.65
CA ASP A 161 -31.84 -42.29 6.81
C ASP A 161 -32.41 -42.08 8.23
N ASN A 162 -33.62 -42.65 8.46
CA ASN A 162 -34.28 -42.56 9.77
C ASN A 162 -33.52 -43.29 10.90
N SER A 163 -32.55 -44.15 10.59
CA SER A 163 -31.70 -44.85 11.54
C SER A 163 -30.43 -44.08 11.89
N GLY A 164 -30.10 -43.00 11.17
CA GLY A 164 -28.90 -42.23 11.28
C GLY A 164 -27.72 -42.76 10.44
N ALA A 165 -27.99 -43.77 9.57
CA ALA A 165 -27.00 -44.21 8.60
C ALA A 165 -27.02 -43.32 7.35
N VAL A 166 -25.86 -43.17 6.67
CA VAL A 166 -25.80 -42.42 5.44
C VAL A 166 -26.43 -43.20 4.28
N GLU A 167 -27.54 -42.69 3.75
CA GLU A 167 -28.21 -43.26 2.59
C GLU A 167 -27.70 -42.75 1.25
N GLY A 168 -26.94 -41.66 1.25
CA GLY A 168 -26.32 -41.11 0.07
C GLY A 168 -25.56 -39.81 0.34
N VAL A 169 -24.94 -39.29 -0.71
CA VAL A 169 -24.23 -38.01 -0.68
C VAL A 169 -24.84 -37.08 -1.72
N PHE A 170 -25.39 -35.96 -1.29
CA PHE A 170 -25.98 -34.95 -2.15
C PHE A 170 -25.02 -33.76 -2.29
N GLY A 171 -24.88 -33.25 -3.49
CA GLY A 171 -23.91 -32.17 -3.75
C GLY A 171 -24.35 -31.23 -4.86
N LEU A 172 -23.67 -30.09 -4.88
CA LEU A 172 -23.70 -29.13 -5.96
C LEU A 172 -22.30 -28.94 -6.53
N THR A 173 -22.23 -28.57 -7.80
CA THR A 173 -21.00 -28.35 -8.55
C THR A 173 -21.01 -26.95 -9.14
N TYR A 174 -19.89 -26.24 -8.99
CA TYR A 174 -19.61 -24.97 -9.65
C TYR A 174 -18.65 -25.20 -10.79
N ASN A 175 -18.79 -24.43 -11.87
CA ASN A 175 -17.66 -24.16 -12.73
C ASN A 175 -16.66 -23.28 -11.93
N SER A 176 -15.42 -23.71 -11.82
CA SER A 176 -14.42 -22.99 -11.03
C SER A 176 -14.21 -21.55 -11.51
N GLN A 177 -14.36 -21.28 -12.80
CA GLN A 177 -14.24 -19.95 -13.36
C GLN A 177 -15.44 -19.07 -12.97
N ASN A 178 -16.66 -19.59 -13.10
CA ASN A 178 -17.88 -18.86 -12.70
C ASN A 178 -17.92 -18.60 -11.19
N PHE A 179 -17.41 -19.53 -10.38
CA PHE A 179 -17.29 -19.34 -8.95
C PHE A 179 -16.36 -18.19 -8.59
N ASN A 180 -15.25 -18.05 -9.33
CA ASN A 180 -14.33 -16.93 -9.20
C ASN A 180 -14.98 -15.60 -9.63
N ASP A 181 -15.73 -15.60 -10.73
CA ASP A 181 -16.41 -14.42 -11.26
C ASP A 181 -17.56 -13.97 -10.35
N ALA A 182 -18.31 -14.92 -9.77
CA ALA A 182 -19.41 -14.61 -8.84
C ALA A 182 -18.93 -13.98 -7.53
N LEU A 183 -17.71 -14.21 -7.13
CA LEU A 183 -17.12 -13.55 -5.98
C LEU A 183 -16.71 -12.11 -6.29
N GLN A 184 -16.58 -11.73 -7.58
CA GLN A 184 -16.22 -10.38 -8.11
C GLN A 184 -15.35 -9.55 -7.16
N ILE A 185 -14.38 -10.19 -6.52
CA ILE A 185 -13.52 -9.56 -5.56
C ILE A 185 -12.44 -8.82 -6.34
N GLN A 186 -12.81 -7.64 -6.85
CA GLN A 186 -11.86 -6.72 -7.46
C GLN A 186 -11.05 -6.06 -6.36
N SER A 187 -10.02 -6.75 -5.90
CA SER A 187 -9.03 -6.14 -5.02
C SER A 187 -8.23 -5.13 -5.83
N PHE A 188 -8.18 -3.88 -5.38
CA PHE A 188 -7.32 -2.83 -5.94
C PHE A 188 -7.56 -2.56 -7.44
N ASP A 189 -8.80 -2.27 -7.81
CA ASP A 189 -9.19 -1.98 -9.21
C ASP A 189 -8.86 -3.13 -10.20
N GLY A 190 -8.93 -4.38 -9.71
CA GLY A 190 -8.66 -5.57 -10.52
C GLY A 190 -7.17 -5.92 -10.66
N GLN A 191 -6.28 -5.25 -9.93
CA GLN A 191 -4.83 -5.50 -9.98
C GLN A 191 -4.34 -6.45 -8.87
N GLY A 192 -5.19 -6.74 -7.89
CA GLY A 192 -4.93 -7.71 -6.83
C GLY A 192 -5.48 -9.09 -7.18
N TYR A 193 -4.86 -10.12 -6.63
CA TYR A 193 -5.25 -11.51 -6.79
C TYR A 193 -5.59 -12.09 -5.42
N SER A 194 -6.57 -12.98 -5.36
CA SER A 194 -6.89 -13.67 -4.12
C SER A 194 -7.01 -15.17 -4.38
N CYS A 195 -6.60 -15.98 -3.40
CA CYS A 195 -6.81 -17.42 -3.45
C CYS A 195 -7.12 -17.95 -2.06
N ALA A 196 -7.98 -18.98 -2.01
CA ALA A 196 -8.18 -19.75 -0.80
C ALA A 196 -7.29 -21.01 -0.86
N ILE A 197 -6.57 -21.27 0.22
CA ILE A 197 -5.68 -22.41 0.35
C ILE A 197 -5.94 -23.16 1.65
N ASN A 198 -5.55 -24.44 1.71
CA ASN A 198 -5.49 -25.19 2.95
C ASN A 198 -4.14 -24.98 3.67
N SER A 199 -3.97 -25.61 4.85
CA SER A 199 -2.72 -25.53 5.64
C SER A 199 -1.48 -26.00 4.88
N ASP A 200 -1.63 -26.87 3.91
CA ASP A 200 -0.54 -27.46 3.13
C ASP A 200 -0.22 -26.64 1.88
N GLY A 201 -0.95 -25.53 1.67
CA GLY A 201 -0.78 -24.63 0.53
C GLY A 201 -1.49 -25.09 -0.75
N GLN A 202 -2.30 -26.14 -0.69
CA GLN A 202 -3.10 -26.56 -1.83
C GLN A 202 -4.13 -25.47 -2.17
N ILE A 203 -4.19 -25.08 -3.43
CA ILE A 203 -5.10 -24.05 -3.92
C ILE A 203 -6.49 -24.66 -4.06
N LEU A 204 -7.44 -24.12 -3.31
CA LEU A 204 -8.84 -24.55 -3.31
C LEU A 204 -9.68 -23.69 -4.25
N ILE A 205 -9.39 -22.40 -4.27
CA ILE A 205 -10.07 -21.39 -5.10
C ILE A 205 -9.01 -20.37 -5.50
N ALA A 206 -8.99 -19.99 -6.78
CA ALA A 206 -8.10 -18.97 -7.30
C ALA A 206 -8.89 -17.92 -8.07
N MET A 207 -8.63 -16.64 -7.78
CA MET A 207 -9.34 -15.49 -8.33
C MET A 207 -8.39 -14.51 -9.00
N GLY A 208 -8.70 -14.13 -10.22
CA GLY A 208 -8.09 -12.99 -10.90
C GLY A 208 -6.72 -13.20 -11.55
N ASN A 209 -6.14 -14.41 -11.54
CA ASN A 209 -4.85 -14.67 -12.20
C ASN A 209 -4.72 -16.09 -12.73
N ASP A 210 -4.34 -16.21 -14.00
CA ASP A 210 -4.17 -17.50 -14.68
C ASP A 210 -3.08 -18.39 -14.03
N ILE A 211 -2.03 -17.80 -13.48
CA ILE A 211 -0.96 -18.55 -12.81
C ILE A 211 -1.51 -19.29 -11.59
N LEU A 212 -2.33 -18.62 -10.79
CA LEU A 212 -2.95 -19.23 -9.62
C LEU A 212 -3.98 -20.31 -10.01
N GLN A 213 -4.71 -20.11 -11.12
CA GLN A 213 -5.71 -21.06 -11.60
C GLN A 213 -5.10 -22.33 -12.17
N LEU A 214 -3.87 -22.25 -12.70
CA LEU A 214 -3.16 -23.38 -13.29
C LEU A 214 -2.25 -24.12 -12.31
N SER A 215 -2.10 -23.61 -11.08
CA SER A 215 -1.23 -24.16 -10.05
C SER A 215 -2.05 -25.00 -9.05
N GLU A 216 -1.43 -26.07 -8.55
CA GLU A 216 -2.06 -26.94 -7.54
C GLU A 216 -1.71 -26.49 -6.11
N ASN A 217 -0.50 -25.96 -5.91
CA ASN A 217 0.00 -25.58 -4.60
C ASN A 217 0.74 -24.24 -4.63
N ILE A 218 0.31 -23.32 -3.75
CA ILE A 218 0.89 -21.97 -3.69
C ILE A 218 2.35 -21.97 -3.26
N PHE A 219 2.75 -22.89 -2.36
CA PHE A 219 4.09 -22.91 -1.81
C PHE A 219 5.11 -23.52 -2.75
N THR A 220 4.73 -24.51 -3.56
CA THR A 220 5.65 -25.19 -4.49
C THR A 220 5.61 -24.61 -5.90
N ASP A 221 4.41 -24.37 -6.43
CA ASP A 221 4.21 -24.10 -7.85
C ASP A 221 4.23 -22.59 -8.16
N VAL A 222 4.00 -21.76 -7.14
CA VAL A 222 3.92 -20.30 -7.32
C VAL A 222 5.05 -19.60 -6.57
N LEU A 223 5.05 -19.62 -5.25
CA LEU A 223 6.01 -18.87 -4.44
C LEU A 223 7.36 -19.60 -4.32
N GLY A 224 7.36 -20.93 -4.27
CA GLY A 224 8.56 -21.73 -4.10
C GLY A 224 9.42 -21.89 -5.36
N VAL A 225 8.93 -21.46 -6.51
CA VAL A 225 9.69 -21.46 -7.77
C VAL A 225 10.91 -20.54 -7.69
N ASP A 226 10.79 -19.44 -6.95
CA ASP A 226 11.89 -18.50 -6.74
C ASP A 226 12.55 -18.73 -5.36
N GLN A 227 13.84 -19.09 -5.38
CA GLN A 227 14.60 -19.35 -4.14
C GLN A 227 14.68 -18.15 -3.20
N ARG A 228 14.51 -16.92 -3.69
CA ARG A 228 14.45 -15.71 -2.87
C ARG A 228 13.26 -15.70 -1.91
N ASN A 229 12.22 -16.47 -2.22
CA ASN A 229 11.02 -16.59 -1.40
C ASN A 229 11.13 -17.59 -0.24
N THR A 230 12.21 -18.31 -0.10
CA THR A 230 12.34 -19.41 0.90
C THR A 230 12.02 -18.92 2.31
N GLU A 231 12.55 -17.78 2.72
CA GLU A 231 12.30 -17.20 4.04
C GLU A 231 10.87 -16.66 4.15
N ALA A 232 10.38 -16.02 3.10
CA ALA A 232 9.02 -15.45 3.04
C ALA A 232 7.95 -16.56 3.12
N VAL A 233 8.15 -17.68 2.40
CA VAL A 233 7.26 -18.85 2.47
C VAL A 233 7.23 -19.44 3.89
N ALA A 234 8.40 -19.61 4.51
CA ALA A 234 8.47 -20.10 5.89
C ALA A 234 7.77 -19.15 6.89
N LYS A 235 7.92 -17.84 6.70
CA LYS A 235 7.22 -16.82 7.49
C LYS A 235 5.71 -16.92 7.30
N LEU A 236 5.23 -17.04 6.06
CA LEU A 236 3.81 -17.18 5.75
C LEU A 236 3.20 -18.42 6.40
N GLN A 237 3.86 -19.58 6.29
CA GLN A 237 3.42 -20.82 6.94
C GLN A 237 3.31 -20.67 8.45
N LYS A 238 4.26 -19.98 9.07
CA LYS A 238 4.23 -19.67 10.51
C LYS A 238 3.05 -18.77 10.86
N GLN A 239 2.81 -17.71 10.10
CA GLN A 239 1.68 -16.78 10.29
C GLN A 239 0.34 -17.52 10.18
N MET A 240 0.19 -18.41 9.20
CA MET A 240 -0.99 -19.26 9.06
C MET A 240 -1.21 -20.13 10.30
N ALA A 241 -0.17 -20.75 10.83
CA ALA A 241 -0.25 -21.59 12.03
C ALA A 241 -0.61 -20.78 13.28
N GLU A 242 -0.07 -19.57 13.42
CA GLU A 242 -0.31 -18.66 14.56
C GLU A 242 -1.58 -17.81 14.39
N SER A 243 -2.25 -17.88 13.22
CA SER A 243 -3.41 -17.07 12.87
C SER A 243 -3.14 -15.55 12.98
N THR A 244 -1.95 -15.12 12.56
CA THR A 244 -1.56 -13.71 12.48
C THR A 244 -1.76 -13.21 11.04
N SER A 245 -2.17 -11.94 10.91
CA SER A 245 -2.43 -11.30 9.61
C SER A 245 -1.26 -10.45 9.10
N ASP A 246 -0.10 -10.57 9.72
CA ASP A 246 1.09 -9.84 9.26
C ASP A 246 1.45 -10.21 7.82
N GLY A 247 1.49 -9.23 6.95
CA GLY A 247 1.85 -9.42 5.57
C GLY A 247 3.31 -9.83 5.36
N GLY A 248 3.62 -10.22 4.14
CA GLY A 248 4.97 -10.52 3.69
C GLY A 248 5.18 -10.10 2.24
N THR A 249 6.43 -9.92 1.84
CA THR A 249 6.80 -9.60 0.48
C THR A 249 7.38 -10.81 -0.20
N PHE A 250 6.92 -11.09 -1.42
CA PHE A 250 7.36 -12.22 -2.24
C PHE A 250 7.81 -11.74 -3.60
N TYR A 251 8.63 -12.56 -4.25
CA TYR A 251 8.98 -12.43 -5.66
C TYR A 251 8.07 -13.35 -6.48
N LEU A 252 7.42 -12.80 -7.51
CA LEU A 252 6.62 -13.57 -8.44
C LEU A 252 6.84 -13.04 -9.85
N ALA A 253 6.97 -13.95 -10.84
CA ALA A 253 7.18 -13.62 -12.25
C ALA A 253 8.33 -12.62 -12.49
N GLU A 254 9.55 -13.06 -12.27
CA GLU A 254 10.84 -12.44 -12.59
C GLU A 254 11.19 -11.08 -11.95
N LYS A 255 10.23 -10.18 -11.65
CA LYS A 255 10.56 -8.83 -11.15
C LYS A 255 9.53 -8.22 -10.19
N ASN A 256 8.35 -8.80 -10.05
CA ASN A 256 7.28 -8.18 -9.27
C ASN A 256 7.32 -8.63 -7.82
N TYR A 257 7.22 -7.66 -6.93
CA TYR A 257 7.06 -7.92 -5.50
C TYR A 257 5.57 -7.96 -5.19
N TYR A 258 5.14 -8.97 -4.45
CA TYR A 258 3.76 -9.10 -4.01
C TYR A 258 3.69 -9.10 -2.49
N HIS A 259 2.66 -8.45 -1.94
CA HIS A 259 2.30 -8.59 -0.55
C HIS A 259 1.24 -9.66 -0.40
N CYS A 260 1.43 -10.56 0.56
CA CYS A 260 0.43 -11.56 0.93
C CYS A 260 -0.08 -11.28 2.34
N VAL A 261 -1.39 -11.32 2.51
CA VAL A 261 -2.05 -11.21 3.81
C VAL A 261 -2.86 -12.47 4.05
N PRO A 262 -2.45 -13.38 4.93
CA PRO A 262 -3.21 -14.57 5.26
C PRO A 262 -4.39 -14.22 6.16
N VAL A 263 -5.59 -14.59 5.76
CA VAL A 263 -6.81 -14.48 6.57
C VAL A 263 -7.42 -15.86 6.73
N LYS A 264 -7.65 -16.28 7.97
CA LYS A 264 -8.26 -17.57 8.27
C LYS A 264 -9.74 -17.52 8.00
N LEU A 265 -10.22 -18.45 7.16
CA LEU A 265 -11.63 -18.69 6.92
C LEU A 265 -12.16 -19.71 7.92
N MET A 266 -13.25 -19.39 8.60
CA MET A 266 -13.91 -20.31 9.49
C MET A 266 -15.01 -21.05 8.73
N GLY A 267 -14.99 -22.38 8.73
CA GLY A 267 -16.04 -23.20 8.14
C GLY A 267 -15.73 -24.70 8.18
N GLY A 268 -16.55 -25.48 8.86
CA GLY A 268 -16.45 -26.94 8.93
C GLY A 268 -15.17 -27.48 9.59
N ASP A 269 -14.87 -28.74 9.31
CA ASP A 269 -13.69 -29.47 9.85
C ASP A 269 -12.37 -29.06 9.16
N VAL A 270 -12.39 -28.15 8.20
CA VAL A 270 -11.21 -27.77 7.40
C VAL A 270 -10.90 -26.30 7.60
N THR A 271 -9.66 -26.02 7.99
CA THR A 271 -9.17 -24.65 8.08
C THR A 271 -8.65 -24.19 6.72
N TRP A 272 -9.25 -23.14 6.19
CA TRP A 272 -8.82 -22.47 4.99
C TRP A 272 -8.20 -21.14 5.32
N TYR A 273 -7.36 -20.67 4.43
CA TYR A 273 -6.73 -19.35 4.52
C TYR A 273 -7.00 -18.61 3.22
N MET A 274 -7.44 -17.36 3.33
CA MET A 274 -7.52 -16.45 2.20
C MET A 274 -6.21 -15.70 2.10
N LEU A 275 -5.53 -15.87 0.99
CA LEU A 275 -4.36 -15.07 0.62
C LEU A 275 -4.79 -13.99 -0.36
N THR A 276 -4.46 -12.75 -0.07
CA THR A 276 -4.56 -11.63 -1.01
C THR A 276 -3.16 -11.22 -1.43
N ILE A 277 -2.92 -11.27 -2.73
CA ILE A 277 -1.62 -11.00 -3.35
C ILE A 277 -1.75 -9.76 -4.19
N ILE A 278 -0.89 -8.78 -3.96
CA ILE A 278 -0.92 -7.49 -4.66
C ILE A 278 0.46 -7.19 -5.20
N PRO A 279 0.58 -6.78 -6.47
CA PRO A 279 1.84 -6.29 -7.00
C PRO A 279 2.35 -5.09 -6.21
N ALA A 280 3.63 -5.07 -5.87
CA ALA A 280 4.21 -3.98 -5.08
C ALA A 280 4.15 -2.62 -5.80
N ASP A 281 4.23 -2.61 -7.14
CA ASP A 281 4.09 -1.41 -7.96
C ASP A 281 2.69 -0.77 -7.85
N VAL A 282 1.65 -1.54 -7.58
CA VAL A 282 0.30 -1.03 -7.30
C VAL A 282 0.28 -0.25 -6.00
N LEU A 283 0.94 -0.76 -4.96
CA LEU A 283 1.10 -0.07 -3.68
C LEU A 283 1.96 1.18 -3.83
N GLU A 284 3.10 1.07 -4.50
CA GLU A 284 4.01 2.18 -4.76
C GLU A 284 3.36 3.27 -5.59
N SER A 285 2.57 2.92 -6.61
CA SER A 285 1.87 3.89 -7.45
C SER A 285 0.84 4.73 -6.69
N ARG A 286 0.23 4.18 -5.65
CA ARG A 286 -0.69 4.91 -4.75
C ARG A 286 0.06 5.82 -3.78
N ALA A 287 1.26 5.45 -3.37
CA ALA A 287 2.13 6.26 -2.51
C ALA A 287 2.88 7.36 -3.30
N ALA A 288 3.22 7.11 -4.55
CA ALA A 288 4.03 8.01 -5.39
C ALA A 288 3.49 9.45 -5.50
N PRO A 289 2.18 9.73 -5.70
CA PRO A 289 1.66 11.10 -5.77
C PRO A 289 1.89 11.89 -4.48
N VAL A 290 1.72 11.25 -3.33
CA VAL A 290 1.94 11.87 -2.01
C VAL A 290 3.42 12.16 -1.82
N GLN A 291 4.28 11.21 -2.14
CA GLN A 291 5.73 11.36 -2.06
C GLN A 291 6.25 12.47 -2.98
N HIS A 292 5.76 12.55 -4.23
CA HIS A 292 6.09 13.63 -5.15
C HIS A 292 5.64 15.00 -4.63
N SER A 293 4.45 15.10 -4.05
CA SER A 293 3.95 16.36 -3.49
C SER A 293 4.78 16.83 -2.30
N LEU A 294 5.26 15.91 -1.45
CA LEU A 294 6.16 16.20 -0.34
C LEU A 294 7.51 16.70 -0.82
N TYR A 295 8.11 16.06 -1.81
CA TYR A 295 9.39 16.54 -2.40
C TYR A 295 9.25 17.90 -3.07
N LEU A 296 8.15 18.14 -3.79
CA LEU A 296 7.84 19.43 -4.41
C LEU A 296 7.72 20.52 -3.33
N MET A 297 7.00 20.26 -2.26
CA MET A 297 6.83 21.17 -1.15
C MET A 297 8.18 21.49 -0.46
N ALA A 298 9.00 20.47 -0.19
CA ALA A 298 10.33 20.63 0.37
C ALA A 298 11.24 21.48 -0.54
N PHE A 299 11.15 21.27 -1.86
CA PHE A 299 11.89 22.04 -2.86
C PHE A 299 11.46 23.52 -2.87
N ILE A 300 10.15 23.79 -2.87
CA ILE A 300 9.61 25.16 -2.83
C ILE A 300 10.08 25.88 -1.55
N VAL A 301 9.95 25.23 -0.40
CA VAL A 301 10.40 25.79 0.89
C VAL A 301 11.90 26.11 0.84
N SER A 302 12.71 25.22 0.26
CA SER A 302 14.16 25.43 0.12
C SER A 302 14.47 26.66 -0.75
N ILE A 303 13.73 26.90 -1.83
CA ILE A 303 13.88 28.09 -2.68
C ILE A 303 13.54 29.36 -1.88
N PHE A 304 12.43 29.40 -1.16
CA PHE A 304 12.05 30.56 -0.34
C PHE A 304 13.12 30.89 0.70
N ILE A 305 13.69 29.88 1.31
CA ILE A 305 14.77 30.02 2.27
C ILE A 305 16.01 30.65 1.60
N LEU A 306 16.43 30.17 0.43
CA LEU A 306 17.57 30.71 -0.31
C LEU A 306 17.35 32.19 -0.70
N ILE A 307 16.13 32.52 -1.17
CA ILE A 307 15.75 33.91 -1.48
C ILE A 307 15.82 34.76 -0.24
N GLY A 308 15.31 34.30 0.90
CA GLY A 308 15.39 35.04 2.18
C GLY A 308 16.83 35.28 2.64
N VAL A 309 17.69 34.29 2.51
CA VAL A 309 19.13 34.42 2.81
C VAL A 309 19.78 35.43 1.90
N ALA A 310 19.56 35.37 0.60
CA ALA A 310 20.11 36.33 -0.38
C ALA A 310 19.65 37.76 -0.06
N PHE A 311 18.38 37.97 0.26
CA PHE A 311 17.81 39.26 0.64
C PHE A 311 18.47 39.84 1.88
N VAL A 312 18.66 39.03 2.94
CA VAL A 312 19.33 39.46 4.16
C VAL A 312 20.80 39.84 3.88
N ILE A 313 21.49 39.11 2.98
CA ILE A 313 22.86 39.42 2.58
C ILE A 313 22.90 40.77 1.86
N VAL A 314 21.98 41.03 0.94
CA VAL A 314 21.89 42.30 0.20
C VAL A 314 21.65 43.47 1.16
N LEU A 315 20.62 43.38 2.02
CA LEU A 315 20.33 44.41 3.02
C LEU A 315 21.54 44.68 3.97
N SER A 316 22.21 43.59 4.38
CA SER A 316 23.39 43.73 5.24
C SER A 316 24.56 44.46 4.53
N ARG A 317 24.70 44.28 3.21
CA ARG A 317 25.70 44.97 2.40
C ARG A 317 25.38 46.46 2.24
N GLU A 318 24.12 46.79 1.95
CA GLU A 318 23.65 48.19 1.85
C GLU A 318 23.81 48.93 3.16
N GLN A 319 23.35 48.37 4.28
CA GLN A 319 23.51 48.95 5.60
C GLN A 319 24.99 49.21 5.92
N LYS A 320 25.86 48.25 5.53
CA LYS A 320 27.32 48.43 5.74
C LYS A 320 27.87 49.57 4.91
N GLN A 321 27.44 49.74 3.66
CA GLN A 321 27.88 50.87 2.82
C GLN A 321 27.42 52.21 3.36
N ILE A 322 26.13 52.30 3.78
CA ILE A 322 25.57 53.48 4.40
C ILE A 322 26.34 53.84 5.68
N MET A 323 26.61 52.86 6.54
CA MET A 323 27.37 53.05 7.79
C MET A 323 28.81 53.49 7.54
N LEU A 324 29.47 52.96 6.52
CA LEU A 324 30.83 53.39 6.10
C LEU A 324 30.80 54.82 5.58
N ARG A 325 29.78 55.20 4.82
CA ARG A 325 29.61 56.58 4.34
C ARG A 325 29.46 57.56 5.50
N TYR A 326 28.59 57.31 6.46
CA TYR A 326 28.43 58.14 7.67
C TYR A 326 29.69 58.19 8.56
N ALA A 327 30.47 57.11 8.60
CA ALA A 327 31.67 57.06 9.41
C ALA A 327 32.86 57.82 8.81
N TYR A 328 32.95 57.90 7.48
CA TYR A 328 34.15 58.38 6.78
C TYR A 328 33.95 59.59 5.84
N GLU A 329 32.71 59.99 5.59
CA GLU A 329 32.36 61.15 4.77
C GLU A 329 31.81 62.30 5.67
N ASP A 330 32.08 63.50 5.32
CA ASP A 330 31.47 64.69 5.93
C ASP A 330 30.10 64.93 5.34
N PRO A 331 28.99 65.04 6.14
CA PRO A 331 27.63 65.15 5.64
C PRO A 331 27.36 66.42 4.82
N LEU A 332 28.12 67.51 5.02
CA LEU A 332 27.92 68.76 4.33
C LEU A 332 28.73 68.83 3.01
N THR A 333 30.01 68.52 3.07
CA THR A 333 30.88 68.59 1.90
C THR A 333 30.98 67.36 1.06
N LYS A 334 30.50 66.26 1.57
CA LYS A 334 30.59 64.88 0.97
C LYS A 334 32.05 64.45 0.76
N GLY A 335 32.99 65.16 1.30
CA GLY A 335 34.41 64.81 1.31
C GLY A 335 34.82 63.89 2.46
N ALA A 336 36.07 63.44 2.45
CA ALA A 336 36.58 62.61 3.53
C ALA A 336 36.64 63.47 4.86
N ASN A 337 36.10 62.85 5.93
CA ASN A 337 36.12 63.46 7.27
C ASN A 337 37.44 63.13 8.01
N TYR A 338 37.64 63.68 9.21
CA TYR A 338 38.79 63.43 10.02
C TYR A 338 39.05 61.92 10.31
N ALA A 339 38.01 61.14 10.53
CA ALA A 339 38.15 59.70 10.75
C ALA A 339 38.67 58.94 9.49
N SER A 340 38.28 59.38 8.32
CA SER A 340 38.83 58.89 7.03
C SER A 340 40.29 59.19 6.89
N PHE A 341 40.69 60.47 7.21
CA PHE A 341 42.08 60.91 7.23
C PHE A 341 42.92 60.03 8.18
N CYS A 342 42.50 59.82 9.40
CA CYS A 342 43.21 58.98 10.37
C CYS A 342 43.41 57.55 9.89
N VAL A 343 42.39 56.95 9.27
CA VAL A 343 42.51 55.61 8.73
C VAL A 343 43.51 55.53 7.57
N GLU A 344 43.49 56.53 6.68
CA GLU A 344 44.40 56.55 5.54
C GLU A 344 45.88 56.79 6.00
N MET A 345 46.09 57.64 6.98
CA MET A 345 47.41 57.83 7.57
C MET A 345 47.94 56.60 8.28
N ASN A 346 47.08 55.87 9.01
CA ASN A 346 47.50 54.66 9.68
C ASN A 346 47.82 53.49 8.72
N LYS A 347 47.30 53.51 7.49
CA LYS A 347 47.65 52.52 6.48
C LYS A 347 49.06 52.70 5.90
N LYS A 348 49.56 53.93 5.93
CA LYS A 348 50.91 54.26 5.45
C LYS A 348 51.95 54.07 6.56
N ARG A 349 52.74 53.01 6.45
CA ARG A 349 53.77 52.66 7.46
C ARG A 349 54.95 53.69 7.56
N ASP A 350 55.19 54.44 6.50
CA ASP A 350 56.23 55.47 6.46
C ASP A 350 55.77 56.60 5.52
N PRO A 351 54.94 57.58 6.00
CA PRO A 351 54.42 58.66 5.17
C PRO A 351 55.49 59.70 4.94
N GLN A 352 56.09 59.69 3.75
CA GLN A 352 56.91 60.78 3.30
C GLN A 352 56.03 61.84 2.62
N GLY A 353 56.07 63.08 3.12
CA GLY A 353 55.30 64.18 2.57
C GLY A 353 55.03 65.28 3.59
N TYR A 354 54.36 66.32 3.15
CA TYR A 354 53.94 67.43 3.99
C TYR A 354 52.43 67.35 4.25
N LEU A 355 52.03 67.58 5.50
CA LEU A 355 50.65 67.80 5.88
C LEU A 355 50.40 69.32 5.83
N VAL A 356 49.52 69.75 4.95
CA VAL A 356 49.06 71.14 4.87
C VAL A 356 47.67 71.22 5.46
N SER A 357 47.56 72.02 6.54
CA SER A 357 46.26 72.39 7.12
C SER A 357 45.89 73.77 6.63
N MET A 358 44.72 73.97 6.09
CA MET A 358 44.12 75.21 5.67
C MET A 358 42.90 75.53 6.45
N ASP A 359 42.74 76.73 6.93
CA ASP A 359 41.54 77.25 7.58
C ASP A 359 41.16 78.58 6.95
N ILE A 360 39.86 78.83 6.82
CA ILE A 360 39.31 80.05 6.26
C ILE A 360 39.10 81.05 7.40
N THR A 361 39.92 82.11 7.46
CA THR A 361 39.79 83.15 8.46
C THR A 361 38.43 83.85 8.30
N ASN A 362 37.71 84.01 9.40
CA ASN A 362 36.38 84.63 9.44
C ASN A 362 35.32 83.91 8.66
N PHE A 363 35.36 82.56 8.55
CA PHE A 363 34.34 81.70 7.83
C PHE A 363 32.92 82.05 8.24
N ASN A 364 32.71 82.35 9.53
CA ASN A 364 31.39 82.74 10.04
C ASN A 364 30.86 84.05 9.43
N ASN A 365 31.74 85.03 9.18
CA ASN A 365 31.35 86.27 8.52
C ASN A 365 31.06 86.10 7.03
N ILE A 366 31.72 85.15 6.37
CA ILE A 366 31.51 84.78 4.97
C ILE A 366 30.17 84.11 4.86
N ASN A 367 29.84 83.22 5.75
CA ASN A 367 28.49 82.53 5.78
C ASN A 367 27.32 83.51 6.03
N ILE A 368 27.58 84.53 6.88
CA ILE A 368 26.55 85.52 7.12
C ILE A 368 26.41 86.45 5.88
N ALA A 369 27.54 86.87 5.24
CA ALA A 369 27.54 87.72 4.04
C ALA A 369 26.97 86.96 2.77
N ALA A 370 27.24 85.73 2.66
CA ALA A 370 26.68 84.82 1.55
C ALA A 370 25.21 84.54 1.69
N GLY A 371 24.57 85.08 2.76
CA GLY A 371 23.17 84.86 3.07
C GLY A 371 22.83 83.39 3.27
N LYS A 372 22.26 83.09 4.40
CA LYS A 372 21.71 81.73 4.73
C LYS A 372 20.78 81.22 3.65
N ARG A 373 21.23 80.90 2.49
CA ARG A 373 20.37 80.33 1.38
C ARG A 373 20.43 78.86 1.28
N GLN A 374 21.06 78.14 2.18
CA GLN A 374 21.17 76.71 2.11
C GLN A 374 21.27 75.98 3.45
N ALA A 375 20.54 76.37 4.45
CA ALA A 375 20.44 75.60 5.68
C ALA A 375 19.04 75.03 5.95
N THR A 376 18.19 74.90 4.92
CA THR A 376 16.90 74.19 4.99
C THR A 376 16.71 73.50 3.63
N GLY A 377 17.10 72.22 3.54
CA GLY A 377 16.89 71.31 2.44
C GLY A 377 17.26 69.89 2.88
#